data_7874da158b4fb43695755d5bb01d7ca4
#
_entry.id   7874da158b4fb43695755d5bb01d7ca4
#
_cell.length_a   1.000
_cell.length_b   1.000
_cell.length_c   1.000
_cell.angle_alpha   90.00
_cell.angle_beta   90.00
_cell.angle_gamma   90.00
#
_symmetry.space_group_name_H-M   'P 1'
#
loop_
_entity.id
_entity.type
_entity.pdbx_description
1 polymer ?
#
loop_
_entity_poly.entity_id
_entity_poly.type
_entity_poly.pdbx_seq_one_letter_code
_entity_poly.pdbx_strand_id
1 'polypeptide(L)'
;KSFRNDIYKDYKANRPPAPEDLVPQFPLTRDATNAFNISCKEVVGFEADDIIATLACQAREAGGRVTIISSDKDLMQLVGDGVEMFDAMKNRRINRDAVVEKFGVNPELVVDVQALAGDSVDNVPGAPGIGVKTAAELINIFGTLENLLDNAHEIKQPKRRETLINFADQIRISKQLVKLDCAMKLDFAIDDLVVSPPRIDVLVEFLKKMEFRTILKRVSEQFNVEIAELPPSNKKLNEKNEENIYGPITTKNYETVRSIERLKQWIEDIRYHGYVAFDTETTGLDETKAELVGISLCIKPGYACYIPVGHKEGEPADGLFGSSKLCANQIAIG
;
A
#
# COMPACT_ATOMS: atom_id res chain seq x y z
N LYS A 1 -13.14 8.31 -14.15
CA LYS A 1 -14.41 7.57 -14.09
C LYS A 1 -14.36 6.45 -15.11
N SER A 2 -14.80 5.27 -14.73
CA SER A 2 -14.94 4.12 -15.62
C SER A 2 -16.41 3.87 -15.99
N PHE A 3 -16.66 3.04 -16.98
CA PHE A 3 -18.02 2.63 -17.38
C PHE A 3 -18.83 2.04 -16.21
N ARG A 4 -18.15 1.50 -15.17
CA ARG A 4 -18.81 0.99 -13.96
C ARG A 4 -19.58 2.06 -13.20
N ASN A 5 -19.20 3.33 -13.30
CA ASN A 5 -19.94 4.44 -12.70
C ASN A 5 -21.28 4.73 -13.43
N ASP A 6 -21.43 4.26 -14.67
CA ASP A 6 -22.71 4.33 -15.40
C ASP A 6 -23.65 3.20 -14.96
N ILE A 7 -23.11 2.05 -14.55
CA ILE A 7 -23.87 0.91 -14.00
C ILE A 7 -24.27 1.22 -12.54
N TYR A 8 -23.33 1.74 -11.73
CA TYR A 8 -23.53 2.04 -10.32
C TYR A 8 -22.82 3.33 -9.94
N LYS A 9 -23.58 4.38 -9.65
CA LYS A 9 -23.05 5.75 -9.44
C LYS A 9 -22.07 5.84 -8.27
N ASP A 10 -22.31 5.02 -7.24
CA ASP A 10 -21.50 5.03 -6.00
C ASP A 10 -20.27 4.10 -6.08
N TYR A 11 -19.99 3.51 -7.25
CA TYR A 11 -18.78 2.70 -7.45
C TYR A 11 -17.52 3.54 -7.15
N LYS A 12 -16.69 3.06 -6.22
CA LYS A 12 -15.48 3.73 -5.71
C LYS A 12 -15.71 5.11 -5.07
N ALA A 13 -16.97 5.47 -4.74
CA ALA A 13 -17.28 6.78 -4.16
C ALA A 13 -16.71 7.00 -2.75
N ASN A 14 -16.44 5.93 -2.02
CA ASN A 14 -15.86 5.96 -0.67
C ASN A 14 -14.33 6.08 -0.65
N ARG A 15 -13.65 6.07 -1.81
CA ARG A 15 -12.20 6.25 -1.89
C ARG A 15 -11.84 7.72 -1.61
N PRO A 16 -10.96 8.01 -0.63
CA PRO A 16 -10.48 9.37 -0.42
C PRO A 16 -9.70 9.85 -1.66
N PRO A 17 -9.66 11.16 -1.91
CA PRO A 17 -8.80 11.71 -2.95
C PRO A 17 -7.33 11.39 -2.64
N ALA A 18 -6.52 11.26 -3.68
CA ALA A 18 -5.09 11.08 -3.51
C ALA A 18 -4.50 12.32 -2.78
N PRO A 19 -3.51 12.12 -1.89
CA PRO A 19 -2.77 13.22 -1.27
C PRO A 19 -2.22 14.20 -2.33
N GLU A 20 -2.25 15.49 -2.03
CA GLU A 20 -1.87 16.54 -2.99
C GLU A 20 -0.42 16.40 -3.50
N ASP A 21 0.48 15.94 -2.67
CA ASP A 21 1.89 15.67 -3.00
C ASP A 21 2.11 14.39 -3.82
N LEU A 22 1.15 13.47 -3.82
CA LEU A 22 1.18 12.25 -4.61
C LEU A 22 0.70 12.48 -6.06
N VAL A 23 -0.28 13.37 -6.27
CA VAL A 23 -0.88 13.62 -7.59
C VAL A 23 0.17 13.97 -8.67
N PRO A 24 1.17 14.85 -8.42
CA PRO A 24 2.23 15.14 -9.38
C PRO A 24 3.14 13.96 -9.71
N GLN A 25 3.14 12.91 -8.90
CA GLN A 25 3.99 11.73 -9.09
C GLN A 25 3.37 10.70 -10.05
N PHE A 26 2.05 10.70 -10.27
CA PHE A 26 1.41 9.79 -11.22
C PHE A 26 1.96 9.89 -12.66
N PRO A 27 2.17 11.08 -13.25
CA PRO A 27 2.85 11.17 -14.54
C PRO A 27 4.26 10.58 -14.54
N LEU A 28 5.01 10.75 -13.44
CA LEU A 28 6.38 10.25 -13.33
C LEU A 28 6.47 8.72 -13.37
N THR A 29 5.44 7.99 -12.94
CA THR A 29 5.41 6.52 -13.07
C THR A 29 5.32 6.08 -14.53
N ARG A 30 4.56 6.82 -15.36
CA ARG A 30 4.49 6.60 -16.81
C ARG A 30 5.80 6.98 -17.49
N ASP A 31 6.38 8.12 -17.10
CA ASP A 31 7.68 8.56 -17.61
C ASP A 31 8.78 7.53 -17.28
N ALA A 32 8.76 6.95 -16.08
CA ALA A 32 9.66 5.87 -15.69
C ALA A 32 9.50 4.65 -16.61
N THR A 33 8.28 4.18 -16.83
CA THR A 33 7.98 3.04 -17.70
C THR A 33 8.47 3.29 -19.12
N ASN A 34 8.19 4.47 -19.66
CA ASN A 34 8.65 4.88 -20.99
C ASN A 34 10.18 5.03 -21.07
N ALA A 35 10.84 5.51 -20.00
CA ALA A 35 12.30 5.61 -19.95
C ALA A 35 12.97 4.23 -20.03
N PHE A 36 12.36 3.19 -19.47
CA PHE A 36 12.78 1.80 -19.63
C PHE A 36 12.41 1.20 -20.98
N ASN A 37 11.77 1.97 -21.87
CA ASN A 37 11.29 1.53 -23.18
C ASN A 37 10.24 0.38 -23.07
N ILE A 38 9.45 0.38 -22.00
CA ILE A 38 8.36 -0.55 -21.78
C ILE A 38 7.06 0.12 -22.22
N SER A 39 6.23 -0.59 -22.99
CA SER A 39 4.94 -0.08 -23.44
C SER A 39 4.04 0.26 -22.26
N CYS A 40 3.59 1.52 -22.19
CA CYS A 40 2.62 2.00 -21.21
C CYS A 40 1.33 2.36 -21.95
N LYS A 41 0.22 1.73 -21.60
CA LYS A 41 -1.09 1.88 -22.27
C LYS A 41 -2.13 2.37 -21.27
N GLU A 42 -2.98 3.26 -21.76
CA GLU A 42 -4.11 3.83 -21.02
C GLU A 42 -5.30 3.97 -21.98
N VAL A 43 -6.49 3.57 -21.56
CA VAL A 43 -7.72 3.71 -22.33
C VAL A 43 -8.75 4.48 -21.52
N VAL A 44 -9.18 5.61 -22.05
CA VAL A 44 -10.15 6.49 -21.36
C VAL A 44 -11.47 5.76 -21.13
N GLY A 45 -12.00 5.84 -19.91
CA GLY A 45 -13.28 5.22 -19.55
C GLY A 45 -13.17 3.78 -19.06
N PHE A 46 -11.99 3.19 -19.08
CA PHE A 46 -11.73 1.84 -18.59
C PHE A 46 -10.68 1.84 -17.46
N GLU A 47 -10.67 0.79 -16.67
CA GLU A 47 -9.66 0.57 -15.64
C GLU A 47 -8.50 -0.23 -16.22
N ALA A 48 -7.32 -0.10 -15.61
CA ALA A 48 -6.14 -0.88 -16.04
C ALA A 48 -6.42 -2.39 -16.01
N ASP A 49 -7.24 -2.84 -15.06
CA ASP A 49 -7.61 -4.24 -14.90
C ASP A 49 -8.37 -4.80 -16.11
N ASP A 50 -9.21 -3.97 -16.76
CA ASP A 50 -9.93 -4.37 -17.97
C ASP A 50 -8.97 -4.49 -19.17
N ILE A 51 -7.97 -3.60 -19.28
CA ILE A 51 -6.92 -3.69 -20.30
C ILE A 51 -6.10 -4.97 -20.08
N ILE A 52 -5.67 -5.22 -18.83
CA ILE A 52 -4.94 -6.43 -18.46
C ILE A 52 -5.76 -7.69 -18.80
N ALA A 53 -7.04 -7.70 -18.44
CA ALA A 53 -7.94 -8.81 -18.72
C ALA A 53 -8.07 -9.08 -20.21
N THR A 54 -8.31 -8.03 -21.00
CA THR A 54 -8.44 -8.14 -22.46
C THR A 54 -7.15 -8.69 -23.09
N LEU A 55 -5.99 -8.15 -22.72
CA LEU A 55 -4.69 -8.61 -23.24
C LEU A 55 -4.36 -10.04 -22.78
N ALA A 56 -4.67 -10.38 -21.54
CA ALA A 56 -4.46 -11.74 -21.03
C ALA A 56 -5.33 -12.77 -21.76
N CYS A 57 -6.59 -12.42 -22.04
CA CYS A 57 -7.49 -13.28 -22.82
C CYS A 57 -7.02 -13.44 -24.26
N GLN A 58 -6.63 -12.36 -24.94
CA GLN A 58 -6.08 -12.41 -26.30
C GLN A 58 -4.80 -13.25 -26.38
N ALA A 59 -3.86 -13.06 -25.45
CA ALA A 59 -2.62 -13.82 -25.41
C ALA A 59 -2.88 -15.32 -25.19
N ARG A 60 -3.79 -15.66 -24.28
CA ARG A 60 -4.20 -17.05 -24.02
C ARG A 60 -4.86 -17.69 -25.24
N GLU A 61 -5.76 -16.99 -25.90
CA GLU A 61 -6.43 -17.47 -27.14
C GLU A 61 -5.44 -17.70 -28.27
N ALA A 62 -4.37 -16.90 -28.34
CA ALA A 62 -3.26 -17.10 -29.26
C ALA A 62 -2.28 -18.22 -28.82
N GLY A 63 -2.56 -18.93 -27.72
CA GLY A 63 -1.70 -20.01 -27.20
C GLY A 63 -0.47 -19.51 -26.43
N GLY A 64 -0.42 -18.23 -26.09
CA GLY A 64 0.64 -17.62 -25.29
C GLY A 64 0.50 -17.90 -23.80
N ARG A 65 1.58 -17.63 -23.06
CA ARG A 65 1.59 -17.64 -21.58
C ARG A 65 1.66 -16.22 -21.05
N VAL A 66 0.88 -15.94 -20.01
CA VAL A 66 0.76 -14.62 -19.38
C VAL A 66 1.18 -14.70 -17.93
N THR A 67 2.03 -13.78 -17.51
CA THR A 67 2.29 -13.52 -16.09
C THR A 67 1.82 -12.11 -15.76
N ILE A 68 0.76 -11.99 -14.95
CA ILE A 68 0.24 -10.71 -14.46
C ILE A 68 0.98 -10.34 -13.19
N ILE A 69 1.74 -9.24 -13.20
CA ILE A 69 2.45 -8.77 -12.01
C ILE A 69 1.54 -7.81 -11.24
N SER A 70 0.85 -8.35 -10.25
CA SER A 70 -0.07 -7.59 -9.39
C SER A 70 -0.35 -8.34 -8.09
N SER A 71 -0.68 -7.60 -7.03
CA SER A 71 -1.25 -8.14 -5.78
C SER A 71 -2.77 -8.02 -5.73
N ASP A 72 -3.41 -7.46 -6.78
CA ASP A 72 -4.84 -7.22 -6.82
C ASP A 72 -5.61 -8.53 -6.90
N LYS A 73 -6.54 -8.71 -5.95
CA LYS A 73 -7.37 -9.91 -5.87
C LYS A 73 -8.36 -10.03 -7.04
N ASP A 74 -8.73 -8.91 -7.65
CA ASP A 74 -9.74 -8.89 -8.70
C ASP A 74 -9.22 -9.50 -10.00
N LEU A 75 -7.91 -9.41 -10.24
CA LEU A 75 -7.22 -10.08 -11.34
C LEU A 75 -7.11 -11.61 -11.16
N MET A 76 -7.40 -12.13 -9.97
CA MET A 76 -7.38 -13.59 -9.72
C MET A 76 -8.43 -14.36 -10.51
N GLN A 77 -9.48 -13.69 -10.99
CA GLN A 77 -10.48 -14.27 -11.90
C GLN A 77 -9.90 -14.67 -13.27
N LEU A 78 -8.71 -14.14 -13.62
CA LEU A 78 -8.02 -14.43 -14.88
C LEU A 78 -7.07 -15.63 -14.80
N VAL A 79 -6.74 -16.08 -13.59
CA VAL A 79 -5.80 -17.18 -13.38
C VAL A 79 -6.39 -18.48 -13.94
N GLY A 80 -5.59 -19.19 -14.71
CA GLY A 80 -6.03 -20.43 -15.34
C GLY A 80 -4.98 -20.95 -16.32
N ASP A 81 -5.43 -21.75 -17.31
CA ASP A 81 -4.53 -22.33 -18.30
C ASP A 81 -3.79 -21.24 -19.08
N GLY A 82 -2.48 -21.20 -18.92
CA GLY A 82 -1.61 -20.23 -19.56
C GLY A 82 -1.53 -18.85 -18.87
N VAL A 83 -2.32 -18.58 -17.82
CA VAL A 83 -2.31 -17.31 -17.07
C VAL A 83 -2.00 -17.54 -15.60
N GLU A 84 -0.96 -16.90 -15.10
CA GLU A 84 -0.62 -16.85 -13.68
C GLU A 84 -0.41 -15.41 -13.21
N MET A 85 -0.45 -15.17 -11.90
CA MET A 85 -0.08 -13.89 -11.32
C MET A 85 1.20 -14.01 -10.50
N PHE A 86 1.88 -12.87 -10.34
CA PHE A 86 3.04 -12.74 -9.48
C PHE A 86 2.91 -11.51 -8.58
N ASP A 87 2.80 -11.72 -7.28
CA ASP A 87 2.85 -10.66 -6.27
C ASP A 87 4.31 -10.32 -5.98
N ALA A 88 4.81 -9.25 -6.59
CA ALA A 88 6.19 -8.82 -6.45
C ALA A 88 6.53 -8.33 -5.03
N MET A 89 5.55 -7.81 -4.27
CA MET A 89 5.75 -7.34 -2.91
C MET A 89 5.99 -8.49 -1.94
N LYS A 90 5.30 -9.60 -2.13
CA LYS A 90 5.44 -10.82 -1.32
C LYS A 90 6.35 -11.87 -1.95
N ASN A 91 6.89 -11.58 -3.15
CA ASN A 91 7.67 -12.53 -3.95
C ASN A 91 6.97 -13.89 -4.10
N ARG A 92 5.66 -13.87 -4.39
CA ARG A 92 4.80 -15.06 -4.43
C ARG A 92 4.11 -15.19 -5.77
N ARG A 93 4.16 -16.41 -6.37
CA ARG A 93 3.31 -16.78 -7.51
C ARG A 93 1.89 -17.10 -7.01
N ILE A 94 0.90 -16.70 -7.80
CA ILE A 94 -0.51 -16.94 -7.54
C ILE A 94 -1.02 -17.78 -8.72
N ASN A 95 -1.16 -19.05 -8.47
CA ASN A 95 -1.72 -20.07 -9.36
C ASN A 95 -3.16 -20.42 -8.94
N ARG A 96 -3.79 -21.42 -9.60
CA ARG A 96 -5.14 -21.90 -9.25
C ARG A 96 -5.30 -22.28 -7.78
N ASP A 97 -4.32 -22.97 -7.21
CA ASP A 97 -4.39 -23.42 -5.81
C ASP A 97 -4.40 -22.22 -4.85
N ALA A 98 -3.60 -21.20 -5.14
CA ALA A 98 -3.59 -19.96 -4.35
C ALA A 98 -4.92 -19.19 -4.45
N VAL A 99 -5.60 -19.25 -5.59
CA VAL A 99 -6.95 -18.67 -5.76
C VAL A 99 -7.96 -19.45 -4.94
N VAL A 100 -7.92 -20.80 -4.99
CA VAL A 100 -8.79 -21.66 -4.18
C VAL A 100 -8.54 -21.45 -2.68
N GLU A 101 -7.29 -21.32 -2.25
CA GLU A 101 -6.95 -21.00 -0.86
C GLU A 101 -7.59 -19.68 -0.41
N LYS A 102 -7.60 -18.68 -1.28
CA LYS A 102 -8.11 -17.33 -0.95
C LYS A 102 -9.64 -17.21 -1.05
N PHE A 103 -10.22 -17.72 -2.11
CA PHE A 103 -11.65 -17.54 -2.42
C PHE A 103 -12.52 -18.75 -2.10
N GLY A 104 -11.93 -19.93 -1.87
CA GLY A 104 -12.66 -21.18 -1.64
C GLY A 104 -13.30 -21.77 -2.89
N VAL A 105 -13.00 -21.24 -4.08
CA VAL A 105 -13.51 -21.67 -5.38
C VAL A 105 -12.43 -21.59 -6.44
N ASN A 106 -12.63 -22.27 -7.57
CA ASN A 106 -11.77 -22.13 -8.74
C ASN A 106 -11.84 -20.72 -9.34
N PRO A 107 -10.79 -20.26 -10.05
CA PRO A 107 -10.74 -18.92 -10.64
C PRO A 107 -11.97 -18.53 -11.44
N GLU A 108 -12.56 -19.43 -12.19
CA GLU A 108 -13.74 -19.23 -13.04
C GLU A 108 -14.99 -18.81 -12.24
N LEU A 109 -15.01 -19.09 -10.94
CA LEU A 109 -16.11 -18.79 -10.02
C LEU A 109 -15.82 -17.61 -9.08
N VAL A 110 -14.64 -17.01 -9.19
CA VAL A 110 -14.24 -15.86 -8.34
C VAL A 110 -15.20 -14.70 -8.50
N VAL A 111 -15.62 -14.39 -9.74
CA VAL A 111 -16.59 -13.33 -10.03
C VAL A 111 -17.92 -13.56 -9.28
N ASP A 112 -18.40 -14.79 -9.24
CA ASP A 112 -19.67 -15.13 -8.58
C ASP A 112 -19.56 -15.02 -7.05
N VAL A 113 -18.41 -15.41 -6.48
CA VAL A 113 -18.12 -15.22 -5.05
C VAL A 113 -18.03 -13.74 -4.69
N GLN A 114 -17.32 -12.95 -5.48
CA GLN A 114 -17.19 -11.50 -5.26
C GLN A 114 -18.52 -10.77 -5.45
N ALA A 115 -19.35 -11.18 -6.40
CA ALA A 115 -20.68 -10.62 -6.61
C ALA A 115 -21.58 -10.80 -5.38
N LEU A 116 -21.48 -11.94 -4.71
CA LEU A 116 -22.21 -12.22 -3.47
C LEU A 116 -21.61 -11.51 -2.26
N ALA A 117 -20.30 -11.57 -2.10
CA ALA A 117 -19.62 -11.00 -0.94
C ALA A 117 -19.59 -9.47 -0.95
N GLY A 118 -19.63 -8.87 -2.14
CA GLY A 118 -19.37 -7.44 -2.34
C GLY A 118 -17.91 -7.08 -2.11
N ASP A 119 -17.61 -5.80 -2.26
CA ASP A 119 -16.31 -5.22 -1.96
C ASP A 119 -16.46 -3.83 -1.34
N SER A 120 -16.06 -3.70 -0.08
CA SER A 120 -16.14 -2.42 0.63
C SER A 120 -15.12 -1.40 0.14
N VAL A 121 -14.00 -1.82 -0.42
CA VAL A 121 -12.95 -0.92 -0.95
C VAL A 121 -13.44 -0.23 -2.22
N ASP A 122 -14.13 -0.99 -3.08
CA ASP A 122 -14.67 -0.50 -4.36
C ASP A 122 -16.15 -0.12 -4.28
N ASN A 123 -16.70 -0.19 -3.07
CA ASN A 123 -18.12 0.08 -2.84
C ASN A 123 -19.05 -0.79 -3.68
N VAL A 124 -18.71 -2.07 -3.84
CA VAL A 124 -19.57 -3.06 -4.47
C VAL A 124 -20.51 -3.63 -3.41
N PRO A 125 -21.83 -3.51 -3.59
CA PRO A 125 -22.78 -3.76 -2.50
C PRO A 125 -22.89 -5.22 -2.06
N GLY A 126 -22.81 -6.19 -2.99
CA GLY A 126 -22.96 -7.61 -2.67
C GLY A 126 -24.33 -7.97 -2.07
N ALA A 127 -24.40 -9.11 -1.38
CA ALA A 127 -25.53 -9.58 -0.62
C ALA A 127 -25.34 -9.27 0.88
N PRO A 128 -26.23 -8.52 1.55
CA PRO A 128 -26.08 -8.18 2.96
C PRO A 128 -25.90 -9.41 3.87
N GLY A 129 -24.80 -9.42 4.64
CA GLY A 129 -24.49 -10.50 5.58
C GLY A 129 -23.90 -11.78 4.94
N ILE A 130 -23.55 -11.75 3.65
CA ILE A 130 -22.85 -12.84 2.97
C ILE A 130 -21.40 -12.39 2.70
N GLY A 131 -20.44 -12.95 3.45
CA GLY A 131 -19.02 -12.73 3.18
C GLY A 131 -18.44 -13.83 2.28
N VAL A 132 -17.16 -13.68 1.90
CA VAL A 132 -16.45 -14.56 0.94
C VAL A 132 -16.60 -16.05 1.27
N LYS A 133 -16.43 -16.45 2.54
CA LYS A 133 -16.56 -17.86 2.95
C LYS A 133 -17.95 -18.43 2.67
N THR A 134 -19.00 -17.71 3.05
CA THR A 134 -20.38 -18.14 2.81
C THR A 134 -20.73 -18.10 1.32
N ALA A 135 -20.23 -17.10 0.60
CA ALA A 135 -20.38 -17.02 -0.85
C ALA A 135 -19.77 -18.24 -1.55
N ALA A 136 -18.55 -18.60 -1.17
CA ALA A 136 -17.86 -19.78 -1.70
C ALA A 136 -18.62 -21.10 -1.40
N GLU A 137 -19.12 -21.25 -0.17
CA GLU A 137 -19.94 -22.43 0.20
C GLU A 137 -21.18 -22.54 -0.72
N LEU A 138 -21.89 -21.42 -0.95
CA LEU A 138 -23.06 -21.40 -1.80
C LEU A 138 -22.74 -21.68 -3.28
N ILE A 139 -21.71 -21.05 -3.81
CA ILE A 139 -21.29 -21.26 -5.21
C ILE A 139 -20.78 -22.68 -5.42
N ASN A 140 -20.07 -23.28 -4.50
CA ASN A 140 -19.67 -24.69 -4.59
C ASN A 140 -20.87 -25.67 -4.59
N ILE A 141 -21.97 -25.32 -3.94
CA ILE A 141 -23.18 -26.16 -3.92
C ILE A 141 -23.99 -25.98 -5.22
N PHE A 142 -24.21 -24.72 -5.66
CA PHE A 142 -25.10 -24.41 -6.77
C PHE A 142 -24.36 -24.25 -8.12
N GLY A 143 -23.03 -24.21 -8.13
CA GLY A 143 -22.20 -24.12 -9.32
C GLY A 143 -22.02 -22.68 -9.83
N THR A 144 -23.10 -21.93 -10.03
CA THR A 144 -23.05 -20.54 -10.53
C THR A 144 -23.96 -19.62 -9.73
N LEU A 145 -23.70 -18.31 -9.84
CA LEU A 145 -24.53 -17.30 -9.21
C LEU A 145 -25.99 -17.36 -9.71
N GLU A 146 -26.21 -17.48 -11.00
CA GLU A 146 -27.57 -17.49 -11.55
C GLU A 146 -28.33 -18.72 -11.05
N ASN A 147 -27.70 -19.90 -11.08
CA ASN A 147 -28.33 -21.10 -10.54
C ASN A 147 -28.63 -21.00 -9.04
N LEU A 148 -27.75 -20.34 -8.27
CA LEU A 148 -28.02 -20.06 -6.85
C LEU A 148 -29.22 -19.14 -6.67
N LEU A 149 -29.33 -18.06 -7.44
CA LEU A 149 -30.42 -17.09 -7.32
C LEU A 149 -31.77 -17.71 -7.73
N ASP A 150 -31.79 -18.49 -8.82
CA ASP A 150 -32.99 -19.18 -9.30
C ASP A 150 -33.50 -20.23 -8.32
N ASN A 151 -32.57 -20.88 -7.58
CA ASN A 151 -32.87 -21.89 -6.57
C ASN A 151 -32.73 -21.38 -5.14
N ALA A 152 -32.76 -20.07 -4.92
CA ALA A 152 -32.59 -19.48 -3.59
C ALA A 152 -33.63 -19.98 -2.58
N HIS A 153 -34.81 -20.43 -3.04
CA HIS A 153 -35.86 -21.01 -2.24
C HIS A 153 -35.47 -22.32 -1.53
N GLU A 154 -34.46 -23.04 -2.03
CA GLU A 154 -33.94 -24.27 -1.45
C GLU A 154 -33.02 -24.03 -0.25
N ILE A 155 -32.60 -22.79 -0.03
CA ILE A 155 -31.71 -22.45 1.08
C ILE A 155 -32.41 -22.65 2.42
N LYS A 156 -31.85 -23.53 3.26
CA LYS A 156 -32.42 -23.91 4.54
C LYS A 156 -32.48 -22.77 5.56
N GLN A 157 -31.48 -21.86 5.55
CA GLN A 157 -31.41 -20.72 6.47
C GLN A 157 -32.38 -19.60 6.04
N PRO A 158 -33.45 -19.30 6.79
CA PRO A 158 -34.48 -18.36 6.34
C PRO A 158 -33.92 -16.97 6.00
N LYS A 159 -33.08 -16.41 6.88
CA LYS A 159 -32.49 -15.08 6.68
C LYS A 159 -31.62 -15.01 5.41
N ARG A 160 -30.82 -16.05 5.15
CA ARG A 160 -29.96 -16.12 3.96
C ARG A 160 -30.80 -16.26 2.70
N ARG A 161 -31.85 -17.09 2.73
CA ARG A 161 -32.81 -17.24 1.64
C ARG A 161 -33.50 -15.93 1.29
N GLU A 162 -34.03 -15.22 2.31
CA GLU A 162 -34.66 -13.91 2.12
C GLU A 162 -33.69 -12.89 1.56
N THR A 163 -32.45 -12.85 2.02
CA THR A 163 -31.42 -11.97 1.50
C THR A 163 -31.20 -12.24 0.00
N LEU A 164 -30.99 -13.49 -0.41
CA LEU A 164 -30.73 -13.82 -1.80
C LEU A 164 -31.91 -13.47 -2.71
N ILE A 165 -33.15 -13.70 -2.27
CA ILE A 165 -34.35 -13.36 -3.02
C ILE A 165 -34.53 -11.83 -3.12
N ASN A 166 -34.42 -11.12 -1.99
CA ASN A 166 -34.72 -9.69 -1.95
C ASN A 166 -33.63 -8.83 -2.61
N PHE A 167 -32.38 -9.30 -2.66
CA PHE A 167 -31.23 -8.55 -3.20
C PHE A 167 -30.68 -9.15 -4.51
N ALA A 168 -31.46 -10.02 -5.19
CA ALA A 168 -31.02 -10.68 -6.42
C ALA A 168 -30.53 -9.69 -7.49
N ASP A 169 -31.25 -8.61 -7.72
CA ASP A 169 -30.86 -7.60 -8.73
C ASP A 169 -29.59 -6.82 -8.30
N GLN A 170 -29.47 -6.48 -7.02
CA GLN A 170 -28.27 -5.86 -6.49
C GLN A 170 -27.03 -6.77 -6.63
N ILE A 171 -27.20 -8.07 -6.42
CA ILE A 171 -26.14 -9.06 -6.58
C ILE A 171 -25.73 -9.17 -8.09
N ARG A 172 -26.68 -9.11 -9.00
CA ARG A 172 -26.40 -9.07 -10.44
C ARG A 172 -25.66 -7.80 -10.87
N ILE A 173 -26.04 -6.65 -10.29
CA ILE A 173 -25.27 -5.40 -10.46
C ILE A 173 -23.86 -5.59 -9.93
N SER A 174 -23.70 -6.15 -8.73
CA SER A 174 -22.37 -6.45 -8.17
C SER A 174 -21.54 -7.34 -9.07
N LYS A 175 -22.14 -8.36 -9.70
CA LYS A 175 -21.47 -9.22 -10.69
C LYS A 175 -20.95 -8.42 -11.89
N GLN A 176 -21.74 -7.47 -12.40
CA GLN A 176 -21.30 -6.62 -13.49
C GLN A 176 -20.14 -5.69 -13.10
N LEU A 177 -20.10 -5.23 -11.84
CA LEU A 177 -19.06 -4.36 -11.33
C LEU A 177 -17.72 -5.09 -11.13
N VAL A 178 -17.75 -6.33 -10.62
CA VAL A 178 -16.52 -7.10 -10.33
C VAL A 178 -15.98 -7.87 -11.53
N LYS A 179 -16.81 -8.13 -12.54
CA LYS A 179 -16.39 -8.82 -13.75
C LYS A 179 -15.51 -7.91 -14.60
N LEU A 180 -14.33 -8.40 -14.94
CA LEU A 180 -13.40 -7.70 -15.85
C LEU A 180 -13.83 -7.90 -17.31
N ASP A 181 -13.63 -6.86 -18.11
CA ASP A 181 -13.91 -6.90 -19.54
C ASP A 181 -12.74 -7.53 -20.30
N CYS A 182 -12.96 -8.72 -20.83
CA CYS A 182 -11.97 -9.44 -21.65
C CYS A 182 -12.10 -9.14 -23.16
N ALA A 183 -13.03 -8.30 -23.58
CA ALA A 183 -13.37 -8.08 -24.98
C ALA A 183 -13.35 -6.60 -25.38
N MET A 184 -12.57 -5.78 -24.66
CA MET A 184 -12.43 -4.36 -24.99
C MET A 184 -11.88 -4.19 -26.41
N LYS A 185 -12.40 -3.18 -27.09
CA LYS A 185 -11.81 -2.74 -28.36
C LYS A 185 -10.62 -1.85 -28.06
N LEU A 186 -9.42 -2.40 -28.24
CA LEU A 186 -8.16 -1.67 -28.09
C LEU A 186 -7.76 -1.05 -29.44
N ASP A 187 -7.09 0.10 -29.39
CA ASP A 187 -6.50 0.80 -30.55
C ASP A 187 -5.06 0.36 -30.84
N PHE A 188 -4.61 -0.69 -30.17
CA PHE A 188 -3.30 -1.33 -30.34
C PHE A 188 -3.43 -2.85 -30.25
N ALA A 189 -2.52 -3.56 -30.89
CA ALA A 189 -2.46 -5.02 -30.86
C ALA A 189 -1.45 -5.50 -29.80
N ILE A 190 -1.58 -6.78 -29.40
CA ILE A 190 -0.64 -7.41 -28.50
C ILE A 190 0.79 -7.45 -29.08
N ASP A 191 0.89 -7.58 -30.41
CA ASP A 191 2.17 -7.58 -31.14
C ASP A 191 2.88 -6.22 -31.10
N ASP A 192 2.17 -5.13 -30.79
CA ASP A 192 2.75 -3.80 -30.58
C ASP A 192 3.43 -3.67 -29.21
N LEU A 193 3.24 -4.65 -28.32
CA LEU A 193 3.75 -4.63 -26.95
C LEU A 193 5.07 -5.39 -26.78
N VAL A 194 5.86 -5.50 -27.85
CA VAL A 194 7.16 -6.17 -27.83
C VAL A 194 8.12 -5.43 -26.93
N VAL A 195 8.76 -6.17 -26.02
CA VAL A 195 9.81 -5.62 -25.15
C VAL A 195 11.03 -5.27 -26.00
N SER A 196 11.44 -4.02 -25.94
CA SER A 196 12.65 -3.50 -26.62
C SER A 196 13.70 -3.07 -25.59
N PRO A 197 14.99 -3.15 -25.92
CA PRO A 197 16.02 -2.66 -25.02
C PRO A 197 15.78 -1.18 -24.66
N PRO A 198 16.10 -0.75 -23.42
CA PRO A 198 15.94 0.62 -23.02
C PRO A 198 16.85 1.54 -23.85
N ARG A 199 16.36 2.74 -24.14
CA ARG A 199 17.20 3.81 -24.72
C ARG A 199 18.01 4.41 -23.58
N ILE A 200 19.29 4.06 -23.53
CA ILE A 200 20.16 4.33 -22.38
C ILE A 200 20.27 5.83 -22.09
N ASP A 201 20.36 6.67 -23.13
CA ASP A 201 20.38 8.13 -23.01
C ASP A 201 19.16 8.67 -22.27
N VAL A 202 17.95 8.25 -22.68
CA VAL A 202 16.68 8.66 -22.07
C VAL A 202 16.54 8.13 -20.65
N LEU A 203 16.92 6.86 -20.44
CA LEU A 203 16.85 6.23 -19.11
C LEU A 203 17.79 6.91 -18.11
N VAL A 204 19.03 7.17 -18.53
CA VAL A 204 20.02 7.86 -17.69
C VAL A 204 19.57 9.28 -17.35
N GLU A 205 19.04 10.03 -18.33
CA GLU A 205 18.51 11.37 -18.08
C GLU A 205 17.37 11.35 -17.06
N PHE A 206 16.40 10.43 -17.24
CA PHE A 206 15.30 10.27 -16.28
C PHE A 206 15.80 9.91 -14.88
N LEU A 207 16.68 8.92 -14.76
CA LEU A 207 17.21 8.49 -13.46
C LEU A 207 18.04 9.58 -12.77
N LYS A 208 18.76 10.40 -13.54
CA LYS A 208 19.47 11.58 -13.01
C LYS A 208 18.49 12.64 -12.51
N LYS A 209 17.46 12.95 -13.29
CA LYS A 209 16.41 13.91 -12.93
C LYS A 209 15.69 13.51 -11.64
N MET A 210 15.46 12.21 -11.44
CA MET A 210 14.82 11.66 -10.25
C MET A 210 15.80 11.37 -9.10
N GLU A 211 17.10 11.63 -9.28
CA GLU A 211 18.17 11.33 -8.31
C GLU A 211 18.21 9.86 -7.87
N PHE A 212 17.81 8.92 -8.73
CA PHE A 212 17.81 7.48 -8.45
C PHE A 212 19.19 6.85 -8.55
N ARG A 213 20.10 7.23 -7.65
CA ARG A 213 21.53 6.87 -7.67
C ARG A 213 21.80 5.38 -7.73
N THR A 214 21.09 4.60 -6.92
CA THR A 214 21.28 3.13 -6.87
C THR A 214 20.86 2.46 -8.17
N ILE A 215 19.74 2.90 -8.76
CA ILE A 215 19.27 2.36 -10.04
C ILE A 215 20.21 2.80 -11.16
N LEU A 216 20.63 4.06 -11.15
CA LEU A 216 21.57 4.61 -12.11
C LEU A 216 22.90 3.82 -12.13
N LYS A 217 23.43 3.47 -10.94
CA LYS A 217 24.64 2.62 -10.83
C LYS A 217 24.40 1.23 -11.44
N ARG A 218 23.28 0.59 -11.13
CA ARG A 218 22.93 -0.74 -11.71
C ARG A 218 22.80 -0.68 -13.23
N VAL A 219 22.18 0.38 -13.78
CA VAL A 219 22.06 0.59 -15.22
C VAL A 219 23.44 0.78 -15.85
N SER A 220 24.33 1.59 -15.24
CA SER A 220 25.71 1.77 -15.68
C SER A 220 26.46 0.44 -15.78
N GLU A 221 26.39 -0.37 -14.74
CA GLU A 221 27.04 -1.68 -14.67
C GLU A 221 26.45 -2.67 -15.69
N GLN A 222 25.10 -2.74 -15.80
CA GLN A 222 24.42 -3.68 -16.67
C GLN A 222 24.62 -3.40 -18.16
N PHE A 223 24.64 -2.13 -18.55
CA PHE A 223 24.77 -1.72 -19.95
C PHE A 223 26.18 -1.24 -20.32
N ASN A 224 27.12 -1.33 -19.38
CA ASN A 224 28.54 -0.94 -19.55
C ASN A 224 28.69 0.50 -20.09
N VAL A 225 27.95 1.44 -19.51
CA VAL A 225 27.91 2.85 -19.89
C VAL A 225 28.60 3.68 -18.82
N GLU A 226 29.60 4.48 -19.23
CA GLU A 226 30.18 5.50 -18.33
C GLU A 226 29.18 6.61 -18.10
N ILE A 227 28.64 6.67 -16.89
CA ILE A 227 27.71 7.71 -16.47
C ILE A 227 28.47 8.67 -15.57
N ALA A 228 28.58 9.95 -15.98
CA ALA A 228 29.10 10.98 -15.11
C ALA A 228 28.33 10.96 -13.77
N GLU A 229 29.07 10.82 -12.67
CA GLU A 229 28.49 10.78 -11.35
C GLU A 229 27.56 11.98 -11.12
N LEU A 230 26.39 11.73 -10.59
CA LEU A 230 25.55 12.81 -10.07
C LEU A 230 26.35 13.54 -8.99
N PRO A 231 26.33 14.88 -8.97
CA PRO A 231 26.93 15.63 -7.89
C PRO A 231 26.43 15.05 -6.54
N PRO A 232 27.25 15.02 -5.51
CA PRO A 232 26.85 14.48 -4.22
C PRO A 232 25.51 15.09 -3.84
N SER A 233 24.59 14.27 -3.29
CA SER A 233 23.30 14.78 -2.85
C SER A 233 23.52 15.97 -1.91
N ASN A 234 22.65 16.95 -1.92
CA ASN A 234 22.71 18.12 -1.02
C ASN A 234 22.92 17.74 0.45
N LYS A 235 22.64 16.48 0.86
CA LYS A 235 23.10 15.95 2.14
C LYS A 235 24.61 15.93 2.31
N LYS A 236 25.40 15.73 1.21
CA LYS A 236 26.88 15.82 1.27
C LYS A 236 27.42 17.22 0.93
N LEU A 237 26.63 18.06 0.26
CA LEU A 237 27.00 19.47 0.06
C LEU A 237 26.95 20.23 1.39
N ASN A 238 26.02 19.89 2.26
CA ASN A 238 25.99 20.41 3.63
C ASN A 238 27.13 19.84 4.51
N GLU A 239 27.65 18.63 4.22
CA GLU A 239 28.80 18.09 4.97
C GLU A 239 30.16 18.70 4.51
N LYS A 240 30.26 19.34 3.32
CA LYS A 240 31.52 19.93 2.85
C LYS A 240 31.61 21.45 2.93
N ASN A 241 30.49 22.15 3.08
CA ASN A 241 30.43 23.61 3.18
C ASN A 241 29.86 24.14 4.50
N GLU A 242 29.36 23.29 5.38
CA GLU A 242 29.37 23.61 6.78
C GLU A 242 30.82 23.31 7.26
N GLU A 243 31.72 24.29 7.22
CA GLU A 243 32.67 24.42 8.31
C GLU A 243 31.82 24.13 9.53
N ASN A 244 32.20 23.08 10.26
CA ASN A 244 31.45 22.56 11.43
C ASN A 244 31.41 23.71 12.44
N ILE A 245 30.49 24.67 12.23
CA ILE A 245 30.30 25.89 13.01
C ILE A 245 30.15 25.57 14.47
N TYR A 246 29.80 24.30 14.78
CA TYR A 246 29.61 23.80 16.13
C TYR A 246 30.80 22.99 16.68
N GLY A 247 31.85 22.75 15.86
CA GLY A 247 32.97 21.87 16.25
C GLY A 247 32.54 20.38 16.36
N PRO A 248 33.40 19.50 16.91
CA PRO A 248 33.03 18.11 17.11
C PRO A 248 31.86 17.99 18.11
N ILE A 249 30.83 17.27 17.73
CA ILE A 249 29.65 17.03 18.58
C ILE A 249 30.10 16.29 19.81
N THR A 250 29.94 16.90 20.98
CA THR A 250 30.25 16.29 22.27
C THR A 250 29.03 16.28 23.17
N THR A 251 28.94 15.29 24.05
CA THR A 251 27.83 15.16 25.02
C THR A 251 28.06 16.05 26.29
N LYS A 252 29.10 16.89 26.29
CA LYS A 252 29.44 17.72 27.46
C LYS A 252 28.33 18.69 27.86
N ASN A 253 27.52 19.12 26.89
CA ASN A 253 26.39 20.04 27.12
C ASN A 253 25.04 19.32 27.19
N TYR A 254 25.05 17.99 27.30
CA TYR A 254 23.83 17.24 27.52
C TYR A 254 23.47 17.27 28.99
N GLU A 255 22.22 17.52 29.28
CA GLU A 255 21.72 17.58 30.64
C GLU A 255 20.42 16.77 30.84
N THR A 256 20.18 16.38 32.08
CA THR A 256 18.90 15.81 32.49
C THR A 256 18.11 16.88 33.23
N VAL A 257 16.99 17.30 32.63
CA VAL A 257 16.12 18.33 33.19
C VAL A 257 15.14 17.70 34.18
N ARG A 258 15.27 18.07 35.47
CA ARG A 258 14.49 17.49 36.57
C ARG A 258 13.64 18.50 37.31
N SER A 259 13.65 19.77 36.89
CA SER A 259 12.82 20.82 37.51
C SER A 259 12.03 21.59 36.46
N ILE A 260 10.87 22.08 36.87
CA ILE A 260 9.99 22.89 36.00
C ILE A 260 10.67 24.22 35.61
N GLU A 261 11.46 24.82 36.52
CA GLU A 261 12.18 26.07 36.27
C GLU A 261 13.18 25.86 35.10
N ARG A 262 13.94 24.74 35.13
CA ARG A 262 14.90 24.46 34.07
C ARG A 262 14.17 24.10 32.72
N LEU A 263 13.05 23.41 32.79
CA LEU A 263 12.24 23.13 31.63
C LEU A 263 11.72 24.43 30.98
N LYS A 264 11.28 25.40 31.77
CA LYS A 264 10.84 26.71 31.22
C LYS A 264 11.95 27.41 30.47
N GLN A 265 13.20 27.37 30.98
CA GLN A 265 14.35 27.93 30.27
C GLN A 265 14.59 27.25 28.92
N TRP A 266 14.50 25.91 28.88
CA TRP A 266 14.56 25.16 27.61
C TRP A 266 13.49 25.57 26.64
N ILE A 267 12.25 25.78 27.09
CA ILE A 267 11.14 26.24 26.26
C ILE A 267 11.42 27.66 25.70
N GLU A 268 12.00 28.55 26.49
CA GLU A 268 12.39 29.88 26.02
C GLU A 268 13.51 29.81 24.98
N ASP A 269 14.52 28.98 25.20
CA ASP A 269 15.60 28.72 24.22
C ASP A 269 15.05 28.15 22.91
N ILE A 270 14.12 27.19 22.97
CA ILE A 270 13.44 26.64 21.79
C ILE A 270 12.67 27.73 21.03
N ARG A 271 11.92 28.57 21.74
CA ARG A 271 11.19 29.69 21.11
C ARG A 271 12.12 30.68 20.45
N TYR A 272 13.26 30.95 21.05
CA TYR A 272 14.28 31.84 20.48
C TYR A 272 14.90 31.25 19.21
N HIS A 273 15.20 29.94 19.21
CA HIS A 273 15.78 29.24 18.05
C HIS A 273 14.76 28.97 16.92
N GLY A 274 13.45 28.90 17.23
CA GLY A 274 12.37 28.70 16.28
C GLY A 274 12.17 27.27 15.80
N TYR A 275 13.00 26.32 16.25
CA TYR A 275 12.87 24.88 15.95
C TYR A 275 13.48 24.05 17.08
N VAL A 276 13.04 22.79 17.16
CA VAL A 276 13.57 21.77 18.09
C VAL A 276 13.46 20.37 17.45
N ALA A 277 14.50 19.57 17.63
CA ALA A 277 14.38 18.12 17.42
C ALA A 277 13.81 17.52 18.72
N PHE A 278 12.79 16.69 18.57
CA PHE A 278 11.99 16.14 19.66
C PHE A 278 11.84 14.62 19.48
N ASP A 279 12.04 13.87 20.58
CA ASP A 279 11.82 12.43 20.62
C ASP A 279 11.24 12.02 21.96
N THR A 280 10.54 10.88 22.00
CA THR A 280 9.87 10.36 23.19
C THR A 280 10.27 8.93 23.49
N GLU A 281 10.51 8.65 24.78
CA GLU A 281 10.68 7.30 25.29
C GLU A 281 9.39 6.84 25.95
N THR A 282 8.95 5.65 25.62
CA THR A 282 7.69 5.07 26.10
C THR A 282 7.86 3.64 26.59
N THR A 283 6.87 3.11 27.33
CA THR A 283 6.90 1.75 27.87
C THR A 283 6.68 0.65 26.83
N GLY A 284 6.34 0.98 25.59
CA GLY A 284 6.08 0.02 24.52
C GLY A 284 5.75 0.70 23.19
N LEU A 285 5.50 -0.11 22.17
CA LEU A 285 5.20 0.35 20.80
C LEU A 285 3.70 0.49 20.50
N ASP A 286 2.82 0.07 21.43
CA ASP A 286 1.37 0.22 21.29
C ASP A 286 0.98 1.63 21.76
N GLU A 287 0.73 2.53 20.82
CA GLU A 287 0.42 3.95 21.06
C GLU A 287 -0.85 4.16 21.92
N THR A 288 -1.72 3.14 22.02
CA THR A 288 -2.95 3.22 22.83
C THR A 288 -2.74 2.81 24.29
N LYS A 289 -1.61 2.17 24.62
CA LYS A 289 -1.31 1.62 25.95
C LYS A 289 0.01 2.07 26.51
N ALA A 290 0.91 2.56 25.65
CA ALA A 290 2.23 2.98 26.07
C ALA A 290 2.16 4.23 26.95
N GLU A 291 2.85 4.17 28.10
CA GLU A 291 3.02 5.30 29.00
C GLU A 291 4.29 6.08 28.62
N LEU A 292 4.26 7.40 28.73
CA LEU A 292 5.42 8.26 28.47
C LEU A 292 6.44 8.09 29.62
N VAL A 293 7.68 7.78 29.27
CA VAL A 293 8.79 7.60 30.21
C VAL A 293 9.70 8.82 30.25
N GLY A 294 9.98 9.41 29.09
CA GLY A 294 10.85 10.57 28.98
C GLY A 294 10.73 11.29 27.65
N ILE A 295 11.27 12.49 27.58
CA ILE A 295 11.31 13.34 26.39
C ILE A 295 12.75 13.81 26.16
N SER A 296 13.23 13.67 24.94
CA SER A 296 14.51 14.23 24.48
C SER A 296 14.27 15.47 23.64
N LEU A 297 14.99 16.56 23.91
CA LEU A 297 14.96 17.80 23.14
C LEU A 297 16.37 18.17 22.68
N CYS A 298 16.49 18.67 21.44
CA CYS A 298 17.75 19.19 20.91
C CYS A 298 17.48 20.43 20.07
N ILE A 299 18.15 21.55 20.37
CA ILE A 299 18.02 22.82 19.63
C ILE A 299 19.17 23.09 18.67
N LYS A 300 20.29 22.41 18.84
CA LYS A 300 21.44 22.44 17.92
C LYS A 300 22.37 21.26 18.19
N PRO A 301 23.22 20.85 17.25
CA PRO A 301 24.21 19.80 17.47
C PRO A 301 25.04 20.01 18.71
N GLY A 302 25.11 19.02 19.59
CA GLY A 302 25.86 19.08 20.83
C GLY A 302 25.15 19.80 22.00
N TYR A 303 23.90 20.25 21.84
CA TYR A 303 23.12 20.89 22.92
C TYR A 303 21.72 20.25 22.99
N ALA A 304 21.58 19.31 23.90
CA ALA A 304 20.37 18.52 24.08
C ALA A 304 20.09 18.25 25.56
N CYS A 305 18.83 17.95 25.86
CA CYS A 305 18.44 17.51 27.20
C CYS A 305 17.50 16.29 27.14
N TYR A 306 17.46 15.60 28.26
CA TYR A 306 16.50 14.55 28.56
C TYR A 306 15.63 14.94 29.76
N ILE A 307 14.34 14.77 29.66
CA ILE A 307 13.33 15.11 30.66
C ILE A 307 12.69 13.81 31.14
N PRO A 308 13.11 13.23 32.27
CA PRO A 308 12.47 12.06 32.84
C PRO A 308 11.11 12.43 33.44
N VAL A 309 10.06 11.66 33.12
CA VAL A 309 8.69 11.92 33.58
C VAL A 309 7.97 10.65 34.06
N GLY A 310 8.36 9.48 33.58
CA GLY A 310 7.69 8.21 33.88
C GLY A 310 8.61 7.09 34.33
N HIS A 311 9.84 7.39 34.78
CA HIS A 311 10.76 6.39 35.32
C HIS A 311 10.23 5.80 36.61
N LYS A 312 10.37 4.48 36.79
CA LYS A 312 9.92 3.72 37.94
C LYS A 312 11.11 3.08 38.64
N GLU A 313 11.13 3.08 39.98
CA GLU A 313 12.11 2.39 40.82
C GLU A 313 11.55 1.05 41.27
N GLY A 314 12.40 0.00 41.29
CA GLY A 314 12.06 -1.36 41.73
C GLY A 314 12.41 -2.40 40.67
N GLU A 315 12.66 -3.64 41.10
CA GLU A 315 12.83 -4.77 40.20
C GLU A 315 11.50 -5.02 39.46
N PRO A 316 11.52 -5.51 38.17
CA PRO A 316 10.33 -5.95 37.50
C PRO A 316 9.66 -7.02 38.37
N ALA A 317 8.48 -6.74 38.88
CA ALA A 317 7.78 -7.68 39.73
C ALA A 317 7.27 -8.83 38.87
N ASP A 318 7.95 -9.96 38.95
CA ASP A 318 7.41 -11.27 38.59
C ASP A 318 6.31 -11.66 39.60
N GLY A 319 5.18 -10.94 39.57
CA GLY A 319 4.07 -11.23 40.45
C GLY A 319 2.88 -10.33 40.26
N LEU A 320 1.70 -10.89 40.45
CA LEU A 320 0.35 -10.32 40.23
C LEU A 320 0.04 -9.01 41.03
N PHE A 321 0.98 -8.52 41.91
CA PHE A 321 0.78 -7.38 42.82
C PHE A 321 2.01 -6.48 42.99
N GLY A 322 2.96 -6.46 42.08
CA GLY A 322 4.14 -5.58 42.18
C GLY A 322 3.79 -4.13 41.81
N SER A 323 3.77 -3.21 42.78
CA SER A 323 3.65 -1.78 42.51
C SER A 323 5.06 -1.16 42.35
N SER A 324 5.45 -0.89 41.11
CA SER A 324 6.64 -0.05 40.86
C SER A 324 6.30 1.41 41.17
N LYS A 325 7.10 2.04 42.03
CA LYS A 325 6.89 3.42 42.46
C LYS A 325 7.64 4.37 41.49
N LEU A 326 6.99 5.47 41.12
CA LEU A 326 7.66 6.50 40.30
C LEU A 326 8.90 7.04 41.00
N CYS A 327 9.99 7.24 40.26
CA CYS A 327 11.21 7.84 40.76
C CYS A 327 10.95 9.26 41.33
N ALA A 328 11.45 9.58 42.49
CA ALA A 328 11.24 10.88 43.10
C ALA A 328 11.94 12.05 42.38
N ASN A 329 13.01 11.74 41.60
CA ASN A 329 13.87 12.74 40.97
C ASN A 329 13.54 12.90 39.47
N GLN A 330 12.30 13.26 39.17
CA GLN A 330 11.78 13.51 37.82
C GLN A 330 10.64 14.54 37.84
N ILE A 331 10.27 15.07 36.67
CA ILE A 331 9.14 16.00 36.55
C ILE A 331 7.83 15.21 36.61
N ALA A 332 6.95 15.57 37.54
CA ALA A 332 5.64 14.94 37.65
C ALA A 332 4.74 15.40 36.48
N ILE A 333 4.13 14.44 35.83
CA ILE A 333 3.01 14.69 34.88
C ILE A 333 1.75 14.83 35.74
N GLY A 334 1.11 16.02 35.70
CA GLY A 334 -0.12 16.34 36.43
C GLY A 334 -1.36 15.70 35.82
#